data_efe2cff1affcf1a5f897e4215f097f09
#
_entry.id   efe2cff1affcf1a5f897e4215f097f09
#
_cell.length_a   1.000
_cell.length_b   1.000
_cell.length_c   1.000
_cell.angle_alpha   90.00
_cell.angle_beta   90.00
_cell.angle_gamma   90.00
#
_symmetry.space_group_name_H-M   'P 1'
#
loop_
_entity.id
_entity.type
_entity.pdbx_description
1 polymer ?
#
loop_
_entity_poly.entity_id
_entity_poly.type
_entity_poly.pdbx_seq_one_letter_code
_entity_poly.pdbx_strand_id
1 'polypeptide(L)'
;GEQHASSVLAGIWNGTTPLFAVVFVWLALPDEPPTRAGVAGLVIGFIGVVLVLGPWSLDGGSAFSSQLMFAGAAACYGASFAYSRRYISHRETSGLALAAIQVLLGALILVPLLPIAGMPDGDLGADTALAMLALGALGTGLAYVLYHEIVRRAGATSASTVTYVIPVFSTILGVLVLGERVHWHEPAGAAIVLLGVAIAQERLGPARTRANSPS
;
A
#
# COMPACT_ATOMS: atom_id res chain seq x y z
N GLY A 1 12.73 2.88 -6.78
CA GLY A 1 11.86 3.88 -7.43
C GLY A 1 12.12 5.29 -6.91
N GLU A 2 12.21 5.45 -5.60
CA GLU A 2 12.44 6.76 -4.93
C GLU A 2 13.80 7.40 -5.23
N GLN A 3 14.75 6.64 -5.75
CA GLN A 3 16.02 7.23 -6.19
C GLN A 3 15.87 8.18 -7.39
N HIS A 4 14.79 8.04 -8.17
CA HIS A 4 14.57 8.79 -9.40
C HIS A 4 13.16 9.40 -9.50
N ALA A 5 12.38 9.35 -8.41
CA ALA A 5 11.04 9.90 -8.35
C ALA A 5 10.74 10.45 -6.95
N SER A 6 9.74 11.33 -6.85
CA SER A 6 9.38 11.98 -5.60
C SER A 6 8.73 11.03 -4.58
N SER A 7 8.87 11.34 -3.30
CA SER A 7 8.18 10.63 -2.22
C SER A 7 6.66 10.87 -2.24
N VAL A 8 6.22 12.01 -2.78
CA VAL A 8 4.80 12.27 -3.08
C VAL A 8 4.25 11.20 -4.01
N LEU A 9 4.95 10.94 -5.11
CA LEU A 9 4.54 9.94 -6.10
C LEU A 9 4.53 8.52 -5.51
N ALA A 10 5.54 8.17 -4.71
CA ALA A 10 5.59 6.90 -3.97
C ALA A 10 4.36 6.71 -3.06
N GLY A 11 3.99 7.75 -2.31
CA GLY A 11 2.81 7.73 -1.44
C GLY A 11 1.49 7.61 -2.21
N ILE A 12 1.37 8.28 -3.36
CA ILE A 12 0.18 8.17 -4.23
C ILE A 12 0.07 6.74 -4.77
N TRP A 13 1.17 6.17 -5.26
CA TRP A 13 1.20 4.77 -5.72
C TRP A 13 0.85 3.78 -4.60
N ASN A 14 1.30 4.02 -3.38
CA ASN A 14 0.90 3.20 -2.23
C ASN A 14 -0.61 3.23 -2.01
N GLY A 15 -1.26 4.37 -2.25
CA GLY A 15 -2.73 4.51 -2.23
C GLY A 15 -3.46 3.64 -3.27
N THR A 16 -2.77 3.11 -4.29
CA THR A 16 -3.36 2.18 -5.27
C THR A 16 -3.39 0.72 -4.79
N THR A 17 -2.70 0.39 -3.70
CA THR A 17 -2.64 -0.96 -3.12
C THR A 17 -4.00 -1.66 -3.00
N PRO A 18 -5.08 -1.00 -2.55
CA PRO A 18 -6.40 -1.64 -2.46
C PRO A 18 -6.97 -2.06 -3.82
N LEU A 19 -6.63 -1.38 -4.91
CA LEU A 19 -7.06 -1.79 -6.25
C LEU A 19 -6.44 -3.13 -6.64
N PHE A 20 -5.14 -3.27 -6.41
CA PHE A 20 -4.45 -4.55 -6.61
C PHE A 20 -4.98 -5.63 -5.66
N ALA A 21 -5.26 -5.29 -4.40
CA ALA A 21 -5.85 -6.24 -3.45
C ALA A 21 -7.18 -6.79 -3.93
N VAL A 22 -8.07 -5.95 -4.50
CA VAL A 22 -9.34 -6.39 -5.09
C VAL A 22 -9.10 -7.40 -6.20
N VAL A 23 -8.18 -7.11 -7.13
CA VAL A 23 -7.84 -8.01 -8.23
C VAL A 23 -7.32 -9.36 -7.71
N PHE A 24 -6.36 -9.33 -6.79
CA PHE A 24 -5.79 -10.57 -6.24
C PHE A 24 -6.78 -11.37 -5.39
N VAL A 25 -7.69 -10.71 -4.67
CA VAL A 25 -8.78 -11.39 -3.94
C VAL A 25 -9.68 -12.14 -4.92
N TRP A 26 -10.08 -11.51 -6.01
CA TRP A 26 -10.92 -12.19 -7.02
C TRP A 26 -10.21 -13.38 -7.68
N LEU A 27 -8.91 -13.26 -7.90
CA LEU A 27 -8.12 -14.36 -8.46
C LEU A 27 -7.89 -15.50 -7.45
N ALA A 28 -7.71 -15.15 -6.16
CA ALA A 28 -7.36 -16.11 -5.11
C ALA A 28 -8.57 -16.76 -4.44
N LEU A 29 -9.74 -16.12 -4.46
CA LEU A 29 -10.98 -16.60 -3.84
C LEU A 29 -12.11 -16.69 -4.89
N PRO A 30 -12.20 -17.80 -5.64
CA PRO A 30 -13.22 -17.98 -6.66
C PRO A 30 -14.67 -17.90 -6.13
N ASP A 31 -14.84 -18.18 -4.84
CA ASP A 31 -16.15 -18.13 -4.16
C ASP A 31 -16.63 -16.68 -3.91
N GLU A 32 -15.76 -15.69 -4.15
CA GLU A 32 -16.06 -14.26 -4.01
C GLU A 32 -16.06 -13.59 -5.41
N PRO A 33 -17.11 -13.76 -6.21
CA PRO A 33 -17.13 -13.21 -7.57
C PRO A 33 -17.11 -11.68 -7.57
N PRO A 34 -16.54 -11.07 -8.61
CA PRO A 34 -16.52 -9.62 -8.75
C PRO A 34 -17.94 -9.05 -8.79
N THR A 35 -18.20 -8.02 -7.99
CA THR A 35 -19.45 -7.27 -8.01
C THR A 35 -19.39 -6.16 -9.06
N ARG A 36 -20.55 -5.72 -9.58
CA ARG A 36 -20.61 -4.60 -10.54
C ARG A 36 -19.96 -3.33 -9.97
N ALA A 37 -20.19 -3.04 -8.69
CA ALA A 37 -19.57 -1.90 -8.02
C ALA A 37 -18.05 -2.10 -7.85
N GLY A 38 -17.60 -3.32 -7.52
CA GLY A 38 -16.19 -3.67 -7.47
C GLY A 38 -15.49 -3.47 -8.82
N VAL A 39 -16.11 -3.93 -9.91
CA VAL A 39 -15.57 -3.72 -11.27
C VAL A 39 -15.56 -2.22 -11.63
N ALA A 40 -16.65 -1.50 -11.36
CA ALA A 40 -16.71 -0.07 -11.64
C ALA A 40 -15.64 0.71 -10.84
N GLY A 41 -15.50 0.41 -9.55
CA GLY A 41 -14.47 1.02 -8.71
C GLY A 41 -13.05 0.71 -9.19
N LEU A 42 -12.81 -0.52 -9.65
CA LEU A 42 -11.52 -0.91 -10.23
C LEU A 42 -11.22 -0.12 -11.52
N VAL A 43 -12.19 -0.01 -12.43
CA VAL A 43 -12.03 0.76 -13.69
C VAL A 43 -11.75 2.24 -13.38
N ILE A 44 -12.54 2.85 -12.50
CA ILE A 44 -12.34 4.25 -12.09
C ILE A 44 -10.95 4.42 -11.46
N GLY A 45 -10.56 3.51 -10.56
CA GLY A 45 -9.26 3.56 -9.92
C GLY A 45 -8.10 3.44 -10.92
N PHE A 46 -8.19 2.55 -11.90
CA PHE A 46 -7.16 2.46 -12.94
C PHE A 46 -7.10 3.66 -13.88
N ILE A 47 -8.22 4.34 -14.14
CA ILE A 47 -8.18 5.64 -14.84
C ILE A 47 -7.39 6.65 -14.02
N GLY A 48 -7.59 6.69 -12.68
CA GLY A 48 -6.79 7.50 -11.78
C GLY A 48 -5.29 7.15 -11.84
N VAL A 49 -4.95 5.86 -11.87
CA VAL A 49 -3.56 5.40 -12.02
C VAL A 49 -2.93 5.91 -13.31
N VAL A 50 -3.62 5.84 -14.44
CA VAL A 50 -3.13 6.38 -15.72
C VAL A 50 -2.92 7.89 -15.64
N LEU A 51 -3.78 8.60 -14.93
CA LEU A 51 -3.61 10.04 -14.72
C LEU A 51 -2.40 10.35 -13.82
N VAL A 52 -2.19 9.59 -12.73
CA VAL A 52 -0.99 9.69 -11.88
C VAL A 52 0.28 9.43 -12.68
N LEU A 53 0.25 8.40 -13.52
CA LEU A 53 1.38 8.03 -14.38
C LEU A 53 1.80 9.21 -15.27
N GLY A 54 0.87 10.03 -15.72
CA GLY A 54 1.14 11.20 -16.55
C GLY A 54 1.94 10.85 -17.81
N PRO A 55 1.50 9.91 -18.66
CA PRO A 55 2.32 9.41 -19.78
C PRO A 55 2.76 10.50 -20.74
N TRP A 56 2.10 11.64 -20.72
CA TRP A 56 2.46 12.84 -21.50
C TRP A 56 3.61 13.68 -20.91
N SER A 57 4.02 13.41 -19.66
CA SER A 57 5.10 14.11 -18.94
C SER A 57 6.33 13.23 -18.68
N LEU A 58 6.38 12.04 -19.25
CA LEU A 58 7.48 11.10 -19.05
C LEU A 58 8.67 11.48 -19.94
N ASP A 59 9.60 12.23 -19.39
CA ASP A 59 10.84 12.67 -20.05
C ASP A 59 11.95 11.61 -20.02
N GLY A 60 11.62 10.35 -20.29
CA GLY A 60 12.64 9.31 -20.42
C GLY A 60 12.47 8.07 -19.54
N GLY A 61 13.33 7.09 -19.77
CA GLY A 61 13.20 5.74 -19.22
C GLY A 61 13.29 5.61 -17.69
N SER A 62 14.00 6.51 -17.00
CA SER A 62 14.15 6.45 -15.53
C SER A 62 12.85 6.77 -14.79
N ALA A 63 12.10 7.78 -15.23
CA ALA A 63 10.81 8.13 -14.64
C ALA A 63 9.78 7.01 -14.80
N PHE A 64 9.73 6.38 -15.96
CA PHE A 64 8.83 5.25 -16.20
C PHE A 64 9.21 4.01 -15.37
N SER A 65 10.53 3.70 -15.27
CA SER A 65 10.99 2.56 -14.45
C SER A 65 10.65 2.73 -12.98
N SER A 66 10.78 3.94 -12.42
CA SER A 66 10.39 4.23 -11.03
C SER A 66 8.90 3.99 -10.79
N GLN A 67 8.06 4.42 -11.71
CA GLN A 67 6.62 4.21 -11.62
C GLN A 67 6.25 2.72 -11.70
N LEU A 68 6.94 1.94 -12.55
CA LEU A 68 6.77 0.49 -12.58
C LEU A 68 7.19 -0.18 -11.27
N MET A 69 8.26 0.31 -10.63
CA MET A 69 8.70 -0.20 -9.33
C MET A 69 7.65 0.09 -8.24
N PHE A 70 7.07 1.29 -8.23
CA PHE A 70 5.97 1.63 -7.30
C PHE A 70 4.72 0.79 -7.56
N ALA A 71 4.33 0.62 -8.82
CA ALA A 71 3.22 -0.25 -9.18
C ALA A 71 3.47 -1.70 -8.74
N GLY A 72 4.69 -2.21 -8.96
CA GLY A 72 5.12 -3.53 -8.49
C GLY A 72 5.03 -3.67 -6.97
N ALA A 73 5.50 -2.67 -6.22
CA ALA A 73 5.40 -2.66 -4.75
C ALA A 73 3.92 -2.67 -4.29
N ALA A 74 3.07 -1.82 -4.87
CA ALA A 74 1.64 -1.78 -4.58
C ALA A 74 0.95 -3.12 -4.91
N ALA A 75 1.34 -3.77 -6.02
CA ALA A 75 0.84 -5.09 -6.39
C ALA A 75 1.28 -6.16 -5.38
N CYS A 76 2.54 -6.15 -4.92
CA CYS A 76 3.03 -7.06 -3.88
C CYS A 76 2.25 -6.89 -2.57
N TYR A 77 1.97 -5.65 -2.15
CA TYR A 77 1.13 -5.40 -0.98
C TYR A 77 -0.30 -5.93 -1.21
N GLY A 78 -0.89 -5.69 -2.38
CA GLY A 78 -2.21 -6.21 -2.73
C GLY A 78 -2.27 -7.73 -2.68
N ALA A 79 -1.27 -8.42 -3.22
CA ALA A 79 -1.13 -9.87 -3.16
C ALA A 79 -0.99 -10.37 -1.71
N SER A 80 -0.22 -9.66 -0.88
CA SER A 80 -0.08 -9.98 0.55
C SER A 80 -1.42 -9.90 1.29
N PHE A 81 -2.26 -8.91 1.00
CA PHE A 81 -3.62 -8.81 1.55
C PHE A 81 -4.50 -9.99 1.14
N ALA A 82 -4.48 -10.36 -0.14
CA ALA A 82 -5.25 -11.51 -0.63
C ALA A 82 -4.77 -12.84 0.01
N TYR A 83 -3.46 -13.01 0.13
CA TYR A 83 -2.85 -14.16 0.83
C TYR A 83 -3.27 -14.21 2.30
N SER A 84 -3.18 -13.09 3.00
CA SER A 84 -3.57 -13.00 4.40
C SER A 84 -5.05 -13.32 4.58
N ARG A 85 -5.92 -12.83 3.70
CA ARG A 85 -7.35 -13.13 3.72
C ARG A 85 -7.61 -14.62 3.51
N ARG A 86 -6.92 -15.25 2.56
CA ARG A 86 -7.14 -16.66 2.22
C ARG A 86 -6.61 -17.63 3.28
N TYR A 87 -5.44 -17.37 3.85
CA TYR A 87 -4.71 -18.35 4.65
C TYR A 87 -4.55 -17.99 6.13
N ILE A 88 -4.66 -16.71 6.48
CA ILE A 88 -4.30 -16.24 7.82
C ILE A 88 -5.53 -15.77 8.61
N SER A 89 -6.52 -15.16 7.98
CA SER A 89 -7.66 -14.53 8.66
C SER A 89 -8.50 -15.49 9.53
N HIS A 90 -8.39 -16.79 9.28
CA HIS A 90 -9.09 -17.84 10.03
C HIS A 90 -8.28 -18.39 11.23
N ARG A 91 -7.06 -17.89 11.44
CA ARG A 91 -6.19 -18.35 12.53
C ARG A 91 -6.25 -17.37 13.69
N GLU A 92 -6.37 -17.90 14.91
CA GLU A 92 -6.32 -17.13 16.17
C GLU A 92 -4.87 -16.69 16.48
N THR A 93 -4.23 -16.00 15.57
CA THR A 93 -2.86 -15.52 15.76
C THR A 93 -2.88 -14.03 16.02
N SER A 94 -2.11 -13.57 17.02
CA SER A 94 -2.05 -12.14 17.32
C SER A 94 -1.49 -11.37 16.13
N GLY A 95 -2.11 -10.25 15.76
CA GLY A 95 -1.66 -9.41 14.65
C GLY A 95 -0.21 -8.94 14.82
N LEU A 96 0.23 -8.69 16.05
CA LEU A 96 1.60 -8.32 16.36
C LEU A 96 2.59 -9.45 16.06
N ALA A 97 2.24 -10.71 16.39
CA ALA A 97 3.07 -11.86 16.07
C ALA A 97 3.18 -12.06 14.56
N LEU A 98 2.08 -11.88 13.82
CA LEU A 98 2.09 -11.96 12.35
C LEU A 98 2.98 -10.86 11.74
N ALA A 99 2.88 -9.63 12.22
CA ALA A 99 3.72 -8.54 11.77
C ALA A 99 5.21 -8.81 12.05
N ALA A 100 5.55 -9.29 13.25
CA ALA A 100 6.91 -9.65 13.61
C ALA A 100 7.47 -10.75 12.71
N ILE A 101 6.71 -11.82 12.48
CA ILE A 101 7.09 -12.91 11.57
C ILE A 101 7.30 -12.40 10.14
N GLN A 102 6.39 -11.55 9.65
CA GLN A 102 6.47 -10.99 8.31
C GLN A 102 7.72 -10.14 8.12
N VAL A 103 8.03 -9.27 9.07
CA VAL A 103 9.23 -8.42 9.03
C VAL A 103 10.51 -9.26 9.12
N LEU A 104 10.56 -10.25 10.03
CA LEU A 104 11.70 -11.14 10.17
C LEU A 104 11.94 -11.99 8.92
N LEU A 105 10.89 -12.59 8.36
CA LEU A 105 11.00 -13.36 7.12
C LEU A 105 11.42 -12.46 5.94
N GLY A 106 10.88 -11.24 5.85
CA GLY A 106 11.29 -10.26 4.86
C GLY A 106 12.78 -9.93 4.97
N ALA A 107 13.26 -9.68 6.19
CA ALA A 107 14.68 -9.43 6.44
C ALA A 107 15.55 -10.64 6.05
N LEU A 108 15.15 -11.85 6.44
CA LEU A 108 15.87 -13.08 6.10
C LEU A 108 15.97 -13.33 4.58
N ILE A 109 14.92 -12.95 3.83
CA ILE A 109 14.90 -13.06 2.36
C ILE A 109 15.79 -11.98 1.73
N LEU A 110 15.82 -10.77 2.30
CA LEU A 110 16.59 -9.66 1.75
C LEU A 110 18.10 -9.77 2.03
N VAL A 111 18.51 -10.34 3.18
CA VAL A 111 19.94 -10.50 3.52
C VAL A 111 20.77 -11.20 2.43
N PRO A 112 20.33 -12.33 1.84
CA PRO A 112 21.08 -12.97 0.75
C PRO A 112 21.13 -12.14 -0.55
N LEU A 113 20.26 -11.16 -0.71
CA LEU A 113 20.21 -10.28 -1.88
C LEU A 113 21.15 -9.07 -1.76
N LEU A 114 21.65 -8.76 -0.56
CA LEU A 114 22.58 -7.65 -0.33
C LEU A 114 23.83 -7.69 -1.24
N PRO A 115 24.49 -8.84 -1.46
CA PRO A 115 25.65 -8.90 -2.36
C PRO A 115 25.30 -8.57 -3.81
N ILE A 116 24.05 -8.82 -4.22
CA ILE A 116 23.54 -8.56 -5.59
C ILE A 116 23.13 -7.10 -5.74
N ALA A 117 22.54 -6.53 -4.69
CA ALA A 117 22.09 -5.14 -4.68
C ALA A 117 23.26 -4.13 -4.61
N GLY A 118 24.46 -4.59 -4.25
CA GLY A 118 25.60 -3.75 -3.95
C GLY A 118 25.53 -3.21 -2.52
N MET A 119 26.68 -3.14 -1.85
CA MET A 119 26.78 -2.38 -0.60
C MET A 119 26.87 -0.89 -0.95
N PRO A 120 26.27 -0.01 -0.11
CA PRO A 120 26.47 1.43 -0.29
C PRO A 120 27.95 1.76 -0.30
N ASP A 121 28.42 2.46 -1.33
CA ASP A 121 29.77 2.98 -1.40
C ASP A 121 29.93 4.13 -0.40
N GLY A 122 30.30 3.82 0.82
CA GLY A 122 30.58 4.85 1.83
C GLY A 122 30.40 4.35 3.28
N ASP A 123 31.00 5.09 4.20
CA ASP A 123 30.76 4.91 5.63
C ASP A 123 29.29 5.19 5.95
N LEU A 124 28.63 4.24 6.60
CA LEU A 124 27.33 4.46 7.20
C LEU A 124 27.51 5.44 8.36
N GLY A 125 27.45 6.72 8.06
CA GLY A 125 27.53 7.77 9.07
C GLY A 125 26.46 7.58 10.14
N ALA A 126 26.71 8.12 11.32
CA ALA A 126 25.78 8.06 12.44
C ALA A 126 24.37 8.56 12.06
N ASP A 127 24.28 9.57 11.20
CA ASP A 127 23.02 10.16 10.72
C ASP A 127 22.21 9.14 9.90
N THR A 128 22.86 8.39 9.00
CA THR A 128 22.22 7.35 8.22
C THR A 128 21.75 6.19 9.11
N ALA A 129 22.58 5.78 10.06
CA ALA A 129 22.21 4.74 11.02
C ALA A 129 21.01 5.16 11.89
N LEU A 130 21.01 6.40 12.38
CA LEU A 130 19.89 6.96 13.15
C LEU A 130 18.61 7.07 12.31
N ALA A 131 18.72 7.49 11.05
CA ALA A 131 17.57 7.55 10.14
C ALA A 131 16.97 6.14 9.88
N MET A 132 17.84 5.15 9.66
CA MET A 132 17.41 3.76 9.49
C MET A 132 16.75 3.18 10.76
N LEU A 133 17.31 3.46 11.94
CA LEU A 133 16.71 3.07 13.21
C LEU A 133 15.36 3.75 13.44
N ALA A 134 15.26 5.05 13.17
CA ALA A 134 14.01 5.79 13.28
C ALA A 134 12.95 5.23 12.32
N LEU A 135 13.31 4.98 11.06
CA LEU A 135 12.41 4.41 10.07
C LEU A 135 11.94 2.99 10.49
N GLY A 136 12.85 2.14 10.92
CA GLY A 136 12.54 0.79 11.36
C GLY A 136 11.71 0.75 12.64
N ALA A 137 12.11 1.52 13.68
CA ALA A 137 11.45 1.51 14.98
C ALA A 137 10.12 2.28 14.97
N LEU A 138 10.11 3.50 14.41
CA LEU A 138 8.94 4.37 14.42
C LEU A 138 8.05 4.14 13.19
N GLY A 139 8.64 4.17 11.99
CA GLY A 139 7.90 4.04 10.74
C GLY A 139 7.34 2.63 10.52
N THR A 140 7.99 1.60 11.06
CA THR A 140 7.53 0.22 10.92
C THR A 140 7.04 -0.34 12.25
N GLY A 141 7.89 -0.42 13.26
CA GLY A 141 7.56 -1.07 14.54
C GLY A 141 6.37 -0.42 15.24
N LEU A 142 6.47 0.87 15.56
CA LEU A 142 5.41 1.60 16.23
C LEU A 142 4.14 1.68 15.35
N ALA A 143 4.30 1.88 14.04
CA ALA A 143 3.17 1.93 13.12
C ALA A 143 2.36 0.63 13.13
N TYR A 144 2.99 -0.54 13.15
CA TYR A 144 2.31 -1.82 13.27
C TYR A 144 1.60 -1.99 14.62
N VAL A 145 2.22 -1.57 15.71
CA VAL A 145 1.58 -1.60 17.05
C VAL A 145 0.31 -0.76 17.05
N LEU A 146 0.38 0.48 16.54
CA LEU A 146 -0.77 1.38 16.45
C LEU A 146 -1.83 0.85 15.50
N TYR A 147 -1.43 0.31 14.34
CA TYR A 147 -2.35 -0.30 13.37
C TYR A 147 -3.15 -1.44 13.99
N HIS A 148 -2.49 -2.38 14.67
CA HIS A 148 -3.16 -3.49 15.33
C HIS A 148 -4.05 -3.05 16.51
N GLU A 149 -3.66 -1.99 17.21
CA GLU A 149 -4.50 -1.42 18.28
C GLU A 149 -5.77 -0.77 17.69
N ILE A 150 -5.68 -0.08 16.55
CA ILE A 150 -6.86 0.44 15.85
C ILE A 150 -7.75 -0.70 15.37
N VAL A 151 -7.18 -1.76 14.77
CA VAL A 151 -7.94 -2.94 14.36
C VAL A 151 -8.67 -3.57 15.53
N ARG A 152 -8.01 -3.69 16.68
CA ARG A 152 -8.58 -4.28 17.90
C ARG A 152 -9.70 -3.43 18.48
N ARG A 153 -9.55 -2.09 18.56
CA ARG A 153 -10.54 -1.19 19.17
C ARG A 153 -11.66 -0.77 18.24
N ALA A 154 -11.35 -0.48 17.01
CA ALA A 154 -12.27 0.14 16.05
C ALA A 154 -12.61 -0.75 14.83
N GLY A 155 -11.98 -1.92 14.75
CA GLY A 155 -12.19 -2.89 13.68
C GLY A 155 -11.36 -2.62 12.42
N ALA A 156 -11.28 -3.64 11.58
CA ALA A 156 -10.46 -3.60 10.36
C ALA A 156 -10.93 -2.54 9.34
N THR A 157 -12.23 -2.26 9.30
CA THR A 157 -12.80 -1.22 8.42
C THR A 157 -12.27 0.17 8.78
N SER A 158 -12.19 0.49 10.07
CA SER A 158 -11.61 1.77 10.53
C SER A 158 -10.11 1.83 10.25
N ALA A 159 -9.39 0.72 10.44
CA ALA A 159 -7.97 0.65 10.13
C ALA A 159 -7.67 0.84 8.65
N SER A 160 -8.54 0.39 7.74
CA SER A 160 -8.37 0.56 6.30
C SER A 160 -8.44 2.03 5.85
N THR A 161 -9.01 2.92 6.68
CA THR A 161 -9.03 4.37 6.41
C THR A 161 -7.62 4.96 6.28
N VAL A 162 -6.62 4.34 6.90
CA VAL A 162 -5.20 4.74 6.77
C VAL A 162 -4.76 4.82 5.31
N THR A 163 -5.25 3.92 4.46
CA THR A 163 -4.90 3.89 3.04
C THR A 163 -5.29 5.19 2.30
N TYR A 164 -6.38 5.84 2.72
CA TYR A 164 -6.81 7.13 2.15
C TYR A 164 -6.00 8.31 2.68
N VAL A 165 -5.40 8.14 3.85
CA VAL A 165 -4.65 9.21 4.52
C VAL A 165 -3.21 9.26 4.01
N ILE A 166 -2.63 8.13 3.62
CA ILE A 166 -1.23 8.03 3.15
C ILE A 166 -0.92 9.02 2.01
N PRO A 167 -1.67 9.08 0.87
CA PRO A 167 -1.37 10.01 -0.21
C PRO A 167 -1.44 11.47 0.22
N VAL A 168 -2.34 11.81 1.14
CA VAL A 168 -2.48 13.17 1.66
C VAL A 168 -1.25 13.56 2.49
N PHE A 169 -0.85 12.70 3.42
CA PHE A 169 0.33 12.95 4.26
C PHE A 169 1.63 12.95 3.46
N SER A 170 1.80 12.02 2.52
CA SER A 170 3.00 12.00 1.67
C SER A 170 3.10 13.27 0.83
N THR A 171 1.98 13.76 0.29
CA THR A 171 1.97 15.01 -0.47
C THR A 171 2.33 16.21 0.43
N ILE A 172 1.72 16.32 1.61
CA ILE A 172 1.98 17.42 2.55
C ILE A 172 3.45 17.41 2.98
N LEU A 173 3.97 16.26 3.40
CA LEU A 173 5.35 16.14 3.88
C LEU A 173 6.37 16.29 2.74
N GLY A 174 6.11 15.73 1.57
CA GLY A 174 6.97 15.88 0.40
C GLY A 174 7.12 17.34 -0.02
N VAL A 175 6.01 18.08 -0.04
CA VAL A 175 6.04 19.52 -0.38
C VAL A 175 6.67 20.35 0.73
N LEU A 176 6.22 20.19 2.00
CA LEU A 176 6.63 21.09 3.09
C LEU A 176 8.01 20.78 3.64
N VAL A 177 8.41 19.51 3.67
CA VAL A 177 9.68 19.09 4.28
C VAL A 177 10.78 18.91 3.24
N LEU A 178 10.44 18.29 2.10
CA LEU A 178 11.41 17.96 1.06
C LEU A 178 11.43 19.00 -0.08
N GLY A 179 10.49 19.95 -0.12
CA GLY A 179 10.39 20.95 -1.18
C GLY A 179 10.06 20.36 -2.55
N GLU A 180 9.41 19.18 -2.57
CA GLU A 180 9.04 18.50 -3.81
C GLU A 180 7.99 19.29 -4.60
N ARG A 181 8.08 19.23 -5.92
CA ARG A 181 7.09 19.85 -6.81
C ARG A 181 6.03 18.83 -7.17
N VAL A 182 4.79 19.20 -6.94
CA VAL A 182 3.62 18.36 -7.27
C VAL A 182 3.03 18.84 -8.61
N HIS A 183 2.90 17.92 -9.55
CA HIS A 183 2.25 18.19 -10.82
C HIS A 183 0.74 18.01 -10.66
N TRP A 184 -0.06 18.81 -11.36
CA TRP A 184 -1.52 18.84 -11.22
C TRP A 184 -2.19 17.46 -11.43
N HIS A 185 -1.63 16.61 -12.30
CA HIS A 185 -2.16 15.28 -12.61
C HIS A 185 -1.98 14.28 -11.46
N GLU A 186 -0.99 14.48 -10.58
CA GLU A 186 -0.72 13.59 -9.44
C GLU A 186 -1.85 13.66 -8.40
N PRO A 187 -2.22 14.83 -7.83
CA PRO A 187 -3.33 14.90 -6.87
C PRO A 187 -4.70 14.64 -7.52
N ALA A 188 -4.88 15.02 -8.79
CA ALA A 188 -6.11 14.72 -9.51
C ALA A 188 -6.29 13.21 -9.72
N GLY A 189 -5.22 12.52 -10.14
CA GLY A 189 -5.22 11.07 -10.29
C GLY A 189 -5.38 10.36 -8.94
N ALA A 190 -4.70 10.84 -7.88
CA ALA A 190 -4.85 10.31 -6.52
C ALA A 190 -6.30 10.39 -6.04
N ALA A 191 -6.99 11.51 -6.26
CA ALA A 191 -8.40 11.66 -5.91
C ALA A 191 -9.29 10.65 -6.65
N ILE A 192 -9.04 10.40 -7.93
CA ILE A 192 -9.78 9.41 -8.73
C ILE A 192 -9.46 7.98 -8.25
N VAL A 193 -8.20 7.68 -7.93
CA VAL A 193 -7.81 6.38 -7.33
C VAL A 193 -8.59 6.15 -6.03
N LEU A 194 -8.58 7.12 -5.13
CA LEU A 194 -9.24 7.00 -3.83
C LEU A 194 -10.77 6.84 -3.99
N LEU A 195 -11.38 7.54 -4.95
CA LEU A 195 -12.79 7.35 -5.30
C LEU A 195 -13.06 5.93 -5.80
N GLY A 196 -12.22 5.43 -6.71
CA GLY A 196 -12.32 4.06 -7.22
C GLY A 196 -12.20 3.02 -6.10
N VAL A 197 -11.23 3.20 -5.20
CA VAL A 197 -11.04 2.36 -4.00
C VAL A 197 -12.27 2.39 -3.10
N ALA A 198 -12.82 3.59 -2.81
CA ALA A 198 -14.01 3.74 -1.97
C ALA A 198 -15.20 2.96 -2.56
N ILE A 199 -15.45 3.11 -3.86
CA ILE A 199 -16.53 2.39 -4.56
C ILE A 199 -16.29 0.88 -4.53
N ALA A 200 -15.06 0.41 -4.76
CA ALA A 200 -14.73 -1.00 -4.76
C ALA A 200 -14.88 -1.63 -3.36
N GLN A 201 -14.51 -0.91 -2.31
CA GLN A 201 -14.54 -1.40 -0.93
C GLN A 201 -15.92 -1.40 -0.29
N GLU A 202 -16.84 -0.54 -0.69
CA GLU A 202 -18.22 -0.52 -0.14
C GLU A 202 -18.94 -1.86 -0.28
N ARG A 203 -18.51 -2.70 -1.24
CA ARG A 203 -19.08 -4.04 -1.47
C ARG A 203 -18.20 -5.19 -0.98
N LEU A 204 -16.96 -4.90 -0.59
CA LEU A 204 -16.03 -5.85 0.07
C LEU A 204 -16.16 -5.79 1.61
N GLY A 205 -17.14 -5.06 2.13
CA GLY A 205 -17.49 -5.06 3.56
C GLY A 205 -17.73 -6.49 4.06
N PRO A 206 -17.58 -6.74 5.38
CA PRO A 206 -17.79 -8.06 5.95
C PRO A 206 -19.15 -8.58 5.49
N ALA A 207 -19.18 -9.84 5.03
CA ALA A 207 -20.42 -10.52 4.68
C ALA A 207 -21.41 -10.26 5.83
N ARG A 208 -22.49 -9.53 5.52
CA ARG A 208 -23.59 -9.37 6.47
C ARG A 208 -23.91 -10.78 6.94
N THR A 209 -23.57 -11.07 8.19
CA THR A 209 -24.10 -12.24 8.89
C THR A 209 -25.59 -12.20 8.62
N ARG A 210 -26.09 -13.11 7.78
CA ARG A 210 -27.52 -13.33 7.67
C ARG A 210 -27.94 -13.68 9.08
N ALA A 211 -28.50 -12.70 9.76
CA ALA A 211 -29.17 -12.93 11.01
C ALA A 211 -30.21 -14.02 10.72
N ASN A 212 -30.03 -15.17 11.35
CA ASN A 212 -31.03 -16.20 11.42
C ASN A 212 -32.37 -15.54 11.71
N SER A 213 -33.28 -15.57 10.76
CA SER A 213 -34.69 -15.43 11.06
C SER A 213 -35.08 -16.71 11.81
N PRO A 214 -35.49 -16.65 13.09
CA PRO A 214 -36.12 -17.79 13.74
C PRO A 214 -37.47 -18.01 13.06
N SER A 215 -37.66 -19.19 12.49
CA SER A 215 -38.97 -19.76 12.14
C SER A 215 -39.66 -20.30 13.37
#